data_465cd75fe1482d88c5d67f10d85d8f79
#
_entry.id   465cd75fe1482d88c5d67f10d85d8f79
#
_cell.length_a   1.000
_cell.length_b   1.000
_cell.length_c   1.000
_cell.angle_alpha   90.00
_cell.angle_beta   90.00
_cell.angle_gamma   90.00
#
_symmetry.space_group_name_H-M   'P 1'
#
loop_
_entity.id
_entity.type
_entity.pdbx_description
1 polymer ?
#
loop_
_entity_poly.entity_id
_entity_poly.type
_entity_poly.pdbx_seq_one_letter_code
_entity_poly.pdbx_strand_id
1 'polypeptide(L)'
;MLRVNPQLVDGGVYDNQGIQKLTQTGSMYACDIVITSDAGNKLPFQGSFNNLLVLLIRTMDVFMARIKNFQIIEDIYNNAANAGRQIAYLSLGWNLEQCIPGFIDNLVKGKITEEVIDAHQFKPEWVADPNRYRKELTTYLENEVNYKVILQRNLKPPQLTIARNVGTNLTPLSKEELTYLAIQAANLTELQVRLYCPTLTQPS
;
A
#
# COMPACT_ATOMS: atom_id res chain seq x y z
N MET A 1 17.90 -27.90 34.46
CA MET A 1 17.15 -27.05 33.50
C MET A 1 17.94 -25.76 33.32
N LEU A 2 18.49 -25.54 32.13
CA LEU A 2 19.13 -24.26 31.79
C LEU A 2 18.04 -23.18 31.76
N ARG A 3 18.15 -22.17 32.61
CA ARG A 3 17.28 -20.97 32.50
C ARG A 3 17.71 -20.20 31.25
N VAL A 4 16.92 -20.30 30.20
CA VAL A 4 17.06 -19.44 29.02
C VAL A 4 16.45 -18.10 29.36
N ASN A 5 17.25 -17.04 29.36
CA ASN A 5 16.73 -15.67 29.41
C ASN A 5 16.34 -15.25 27.98
N PRO A 6 15.04 -15.19 27.64
CA PRO A 6 14.63 -14.77 26.32
C PRO A 6 15.02 -13.30 26.11
N GLN A 7 15.65 -13.01 24.99
CA GLN A 7 15.87 -11.64 24.55
C GLN A 7 14.68 -11.24 23.67
N LEU A 8 14.02 -10.14 24.05
CA LEU A 8 12.89 -9.60 23.32
C LEU A 8 13.40 -8.58 22.31
N VAL A 9 12.88 -8.67 21.11
CA VAL A 9 13.09 -7.69 20.03
C VAL A 9 11.73 -7.11 19.62
N ASP A 10 11.75 -5.93 19.01
CA ASP A 10 10.54 -5.30 18.48
C ASP A 10 9.85 -6.22 17.44
N GLY A 11 8.55 -6.39 17.58
CA GLY A 11 7.72 -7.19 16.67
C GLY A 11 7.78 -6.72 15.22
N GLY A 12 8.07 -5.44 14.99
CA GLY A 12 8.31 -4.87 13.67
C GLY A 12 9.47 -5.50 12.90
N VAL A 13 10.38 -6.18 13.58
CA VAL A 13 11.44 -6.98 12.92
C VAL A 13 10.85 -8.18 12.17
N TYR A 14 9.73 -8.72 12.66
CA TYR A 14 9.07 -9.88 12.04
C TYR A 14 7.92 -9.47 11.10
N ASP A 15 6.99 -8.67 11.60
CA ASP A 15 5.83 -8.16 10.84
C ASP A 15 5.52 -6.72 11.27
N ASN A 16 6.09 -5.76 10.56
CA ASN A 16 5.94 -4.34 10.87
C ASN A 16 4.56 -3.78 10.51
N GLN A 17 3.79 -4.50 9.72
CA GLN A 17 2.49 -4.04 9.20
C GLN A 17 1.31 -4.78 9.83
N GLY A 18 1.54 -5.89 10.51
CA GLY A 18 0.50 -6.70 11.13
C GLY A 18 -0.42 -7.42 10.15
N ILE A 19 -0.04 -7.52 8.88
CA ILE A 19 -0.90 -8.02 7.80
C ILE A 19 -0.98 -9.54 7.82
N GLN A 20 0.12 -10.23 8.13
CA GLN A 20 0.22 -11.68 7.99
C GLN A 20 -0.92 -12.42 8.70
N LYS A 21 -1.26 -12.02 9.93
CA LYS A 21 -2.33 -12.69 10.70
C LYS A 21 -3.73 -12.41 10.16
N LEU A 22 -3.93 -11.29 9.50
CA LEU A 22 -5.22 -10.91 8.90
C LEU A 22 -5.44 -11.58 7.54
N THR A 23 -4.36 -11.95 6.84
CA THR A 23 -4.38 -12.52 5.49
C THR A 23 -4.08 -14.01 5.45
N GLN A 24 -3.41 -14.57 6.46
CA GLN A 24 -3.03 -15.97 6.51
C GLN A 24 -4.26 -16.90 6.49
N THR A 25 -4.30 -17.82 5.55
CA THR A 25 -5.36 -18.84 5.46
C THR A 25 -5.41 -19.69 6.73
N GLY A 26 -6.64 -19.84 7.27
CA GLY A 26 -6.86 -20.59 8.52
C GLY A 26 -6.51 -19.82 9.80
N SER A 27 -6.10 -18.56 9.71
CA SER A 27 -5.97 -17.68 10.88
C SER A 27 -7.35 -17.38 11.46
N MET A 28 -7.48 -17.44 12.78
CA MET A 28 -8.71 -17.02 13.47
C MET A 28 -8.95 -15.50 13.39
N TYR A 29 -7.97 -14.74 12.92
CA TYR A 29 -8.04 -13.29 12.69
C TYR A 29 -8.19 -12.94 11.20
N ALA A 30 -8.39 -13.95 10.35
CA ALA A 30 -8.52 -13.71 8.90
C ALA A 30 -9.74 -12.80 8.63
N CYS A 31 -9.54 -11.80 7.78
CA CYS A 31 -10.55 -10.83 7.37
C CYS A 31 -10.77 -10.91 5.85
N ASP A 32 -12.01 -10.69 5.41
CA ASP A 32 -12.36 -10.63 3.99
C ASP A 32 -11.95 -9.30 3.36
N ILE A 33 -11.97 -8.23 4.14
CA ILE A 33 -11.56 -6.89 3.71
C ILE A 33 -10.47 -6.39 4.65
N VAL A 34 -9.33 -5.97 4.08
CA VAL A 34 -8.20 -5.44 4.82
C VAL A 34 -7.75 -4.11 4.23
N ILE A 35 -7.64 -3.09 5.06
CA ILE A 35 -7.08 -1.79 4.66
C ILE A 35 -5.79 -1.58 5.44
N THR A 36 -4.67 -1.50 4.72
CA THR A 36 -3.35 -1.32 5.33
C THR A 36 -2.74 0.00 4.93
N SER A 37 -2.42 0.83 5.92
CA SER A 37 -1.72 2.09 5.74
C SER A 37 -0.26 1.96 6.17
N ASP A 38 0.65 2.19 5.24
CA ASP A 38 2.09 2.24 5.47
C ASP A 38 2.57 3.69 5.54
N ALA A 39 2.90 4.14 6.73
CA ALA A 39 3.46 5.45 6.99
C ALA A 39 4.98 5.53 6.69
N GLY A 40 5.60 4.42 6.31
CA GLY A 40 7.03 4.37 6.00
C GLY A 40 7.38 5.12 4.72
N ASN A 41 8.49 5.87 4.78
CA ASN A 41 9.05 6.53 3.60
C ASN A 41 9.88 5.57 2.75
N LYS A 42 10.10 5.95 1.49
CA LYS A 42 11.12 5.29 0.67
C LYS A 42 12.49 5.49 1.33
N LEU A 43 13.31 4.43 1.36
CA LEU A 43 14.69 4.54 1.79
C LEU A 43 15.41 5.61 0.94
N PRO A 44 15.92 6.71 1.54
CA PRO A 44 16.63 7.72 0.77
C PRO A 44 17.91 7.12 0.18
N PHE A 45 18.26 7.55 -1.02
CA PHE A 45 19.58 7.24 -1.57
C PHE A 45 20.62 8.01 -0.75
N GLN A 46 21.56 7.30 -0.14
CA GLN A 46 22.65 7.88 0.64
C GLN A 46 23.98 7.50 -0.01
N GLY A 47 24.93 8.45 0.02
CA GLY A 47 26.28 8.24 -0.50
C GLY A 47 27.10 7.27 0.36
N SER A 48 28.43 7.33 0.23
CA SER A 48 29.36 6.47 0.96
C SER A 48 29.31 6.69 2.48
N PHE A 49 29.46 5.62 3.22
CA PHE A 49 29.55 5.64 4.69
C PHE A 49 30.98 5.40 5.13
N ASN A 50 31.52 6.32 5.92
CA ASN A 50 32.88 6.22 6.47
C ASN A 50 32.91 5.61 7.88
N ASN A 51 31.75 5.24 8.44
CA ASN A 51 31.62 4.68 9.78
C ASN A 51 30.92 3.31 9.72
N LEU A 52 31.57 2.28 10.24
CA LEU A 52 31.08 0.92 10.25
C LEU A 52 29.72 0.79 10.97
N LEU A 53 29.52 1.49 12.09
CA LEU A 53 28.26 1.45 12.83
C LEU A 53 27.09 2.01 12.02
N VAL A 54 27.30 3.14 11.35
CA VAL A 54 26.32 3.76 10.46
C VAL A 54 26.02 2.85 9.26
N LEU A 55 27.03 2.18 8.71
CA LEU A 55 26.86 1.19 7.64
C LEU A 55 26.01 -0.01 8.10
N LEU A 56 26.24 -0.52 9.32
CA LEU A 56 25.45 -1.62 9.89
C LEU A 56 23.97 -1.23 10.06
N ILE A 57 23.70 -0.04 10.63
CA ILE A 57 22.33 0.49 10.76
C ILE A 57 21.68 0.58 9.37
N ARG A 58 22.37 1.14 8.40
CA ARG A 58 21.86 1.24 7.03
C ARG A 58 21.57 -0.12 6.39
N THR A 59 22.43 -1.09 6.65
CA THR A 59 22.24 -2.46 6.18
C THR A 59 20.95 -3.07 6.77
N MET A 60 20.68 -2.83 8.06
CA MET A 60 19.42 -3.25 8.70
C MET A 60 18.20 -2.56 8.06
N ASP A 61 18.27 -1.24 7.79
CA ASP A 61 17.20 -0.52 7.12
C ASP A 61 16.88 -1.13 5.74
N VAL A 62 17.91 -1.50 4.98
CA VAL A 62 17.75 -2.16 3.67
C VAL A 62 17.11 -3.54 3.81
N PHE A 63 17.51 -4.33 4.80
CA PHE A 63 16.90 -5.63 5.07
C PHE A 63 15.43 -5.48 5.51
N MET A 64 15.12 -4.55 6.39
CA MET A 64 13.75 -4.27 6.81
C MET A 64 12.86 -3.84 5.64
N ALA A 65 13.37 -2.97 4.77
CA ALA A 65 12.65 -2.57 3.56
C ALA A 65 12.42 -3.75 2.60
N ARG A 66 13.39 -4.67 2.48
CA ARG A 66 13.25 -5.87 1.66
C ARG A 66 12.23 -6.84 2.23
N ILE A 67 12.25 -7.08 3.54
CA ILE A 67 11.26 -7.92 4.24
C ILE A 67 9.86 -7.35 4.03
N LYS A 68 9.68 -6.05 4.25
CA LYS A 68 8.41 -5.35 4.01
C LYS A 68 7.91 -5.55 2.57
N ASN A 69 8.77 -5.33 1.56
CA ASN A 69 8.39 -5.51 0.17
C ASN A 69 8.01 -6.96 -0.16
N PHE A 70 8.70 -7.93 0.44
CA PHE A 70 8.38 -9.34 0.27
C PHE A 70 7.02 -9.68 0.90
N GLN A 71 6.76 -9.22 2.12
CA GLN A 71 5.48 -9.38 2.81
C GLN A 71 4.32 -8.77 2.02
N ILE A 72 4.51 -7.57 1.45
CA ILE A 72 3.50 -6.93 0.58
C ILE A 72 3.16 -7.84 -0.61
N ILE A 73 4.17 -8.42 -1.27
CA ILE A 73 3.95 -9.30 -2.42
C ILE A 73 3.22 -10.58 -2.00
N GLU A 74 3.69 -11.25 -0.95
CA GLU A 74 3.12 -12.51 -0.49
C GLU A 74 1.74 -12.33 0.16
N ASP A 75 1.63 -11.40 1.11
CA ASP A 75 0.44 -11.30 1.95
C ASP A 75 -0.69 -10.49 1.28
N ILE A 76 -0.36 -9.56 0.41
CA ILE A 76 -1.37 -8.73 -0.26
C ILE A 76 -1.71 -9.30 -1.63
N TYR A 77 -0.71 -9.42 -2.50
CA TYR A 77 -0.99 -9.76 -3.90
C TYR A 77 -1.23 -11.25 -4.14
N ASN A 78 -0.46 -12.13 -3.48
CA ASN A 78 -0.62 -13.56 -3.70
C ASN A 78 -1.77 -14.15 -2.87
N ASN A 79 -1.88 -13.77 -1.60
CA ASN A 79 -2.95 -14.26 -0.73
C ASN A 79 -4.30 -13.65 -1.05
N ALA A 80 -4.36 -12.38 -1.48
CA ALA A 80 -5.61 -11.77 -1.92
C ALA A 80 -6.19 -12.54 -3.10
N ALA A 81 -5.42 -12.76 -4.16
CA ALA A 81 -5.88 -13.48 -5.35
C ALA A 81 -6.34 -14.92 -5.04
N ASN A 82 -5.64 -15.62 -4.11
CA ASN A 82 -5.96 -17.01 -3.78
C ASN A 82 -7.14 -17.19 -2.82
N ALA A 83 -7.51 -16.16 -2.06
CA ALA A 83 -8.51 -16.25 -1.00
C ALA A 83 -9.77 -15.42 -1.26
N GLY A 84 -9.91 -14.79 -2.42
CA GLY A 84 -11.08 -13.97 -2.75
C GLY A 84 -11.21 -12.70 -1.92
N ARG A 85 -10.15 -12.24 -1.27
CA ARG A 85 -10.16 -11.09 -0.38
C ARG A 85 -9.99 -9.77 -1.10
N GLN A 86 -10.51 -8.71 -0.50
CA GLN A 86 -10.31 -7.34 -0.94
C GLN A 86 -9.28 -6.66 -0.03
N ILE A 87 -8.12 -6.32 -0.57
CA ILE A 87 -7.03 -5.73 0.22
C ILE A 87 -6.59 -4.41 -0.41
N ALA A 88 -6.91 -3.30 0.26
CA ALA A 88 -6.39 -1.99 -0.08
C ALA A 88 -5.09 -1.73 0.70
N TYR A 89 -3.99 -1.63 -0.02
CA TYR A 89 -2.70 -1.23 0.54
C TYR A 89 -2.35 0.17 0.04
N LEU A 90 -1.91 1.02 0.95
CA LEU A 90 -1.45 2.37 0.61
C LEU A 90 -0.18 2.73 1.36
N SER A 91 0.69 3.47 0.70
CA SER A 91 1.88 4.06 1.31
C SER A 91 1.91 5.56 1.05
N LEU A 92 2.20 6.35 2.10
CA LEU A 92 2.28 7.81 2.01
C LEU A 92 3.29 8.31 0.95
N GLY A 93 4.27 7.49 0.60
CA GLY A 93 5.23 7.77 -0.45
C GLY A 93 4.69 7.63 -1.88
N TRP A 94 3.47 7.18 -2.09
CA TRP A 94 2.92 6.94 -3.43
C TRP A 94 2.40 8.22 -4.10
N ASN A 95 2.36 8.17 -5.44
CA ASN A 95 1.72 9.17 -6.28
C ASN A 95 0.30 8.72 -6.62
N LEU A 96 -0.68 9.58 -6.47
CA LEU A 96 -2.06 9.31 -6.88
C LEU A 96 -2.16 8.92 -8.36
N GLU A 97 -1.39 9.58 -9.21
CA GLU A 97 -1.37 9.36 -10.66
C GLU A 97 -0.89 7.96 -11.07
N GLN A 98 -0.21 7.24 -10.15
CA GLN A 98 0.27 5.88 -10.39
C GLN A 98 -0.67 4.80 -9.84
N CYS A 99 -1.71 5.17 -9.10
CA CYS A 99 -2.59 4.18 -8.46
C CYS A 99 -3.43 3.41 -9.50
N ILE A 100 -4.09 4.10 -10.43
CA ILE A 100 -4.88 3.45 -11.50
C ILE A 100 -3.98 2.65 -12.46
N PRO A 101 -2.86 3.19 -12.99
CA PRO A 101 -1.92 2.40 -13.77
C PRO A 101 -1.42 1.17 -13.04
N GLY A 102 -1.09 1.30 -11.73
CA GLY A 102 -0.65 0.20 -10.90
C GLY A 102 -1.72 -0.88 -10.68
N PHE A 103 -2.98 -0.49 -10.54
CA PHE A 103 -4.11 -1.42 -10.50
C PHE A 103 -4.23 -2.22 -11.80
N ILE A 104 -4.15 -1.55 -12.95
CA ILE A 104 -4.19 -2.22 -14.25
C ILE A 104 -2.99 -3.17 -14.43
N ASP A 105 -1.80 -2.78 -13.97
CA ASP A 105 -0.63 -3.67 -13.97
C ASP A 105 -0.84 -4.91 -13.11
N ASN A 106 -1.55 -4.80 -11.99
CA ASN A 106 -1.92 -5.93 -11.15
C ASN A 106 -3.00 -6.80 -11.81
N LEU A 107 -3.93 -6.21 -12.53
CA LEU A 107 -4.92 -6.94 -13.35
C LEU A 107 -4.22 -7.76 -14.46
N VAL A 108 -3.26 -7.16 -15.18
CA VAL A 108 -2.43 -7.85 -16.18
C VAL A 108 -1.68 -9.04 -15.59
N LYS A 109 -1.23 -8.93 -14.32
CA LYS A 109 -0.50 -10.00 -13.61
C LYS A 109 -1.41 -11.04 -12.96
N GLY A 110 -2.74 -10.94 -13.13
CA GLY A 110 -3.71 -11.84 -12.50
C GLY A 110 -3.72 -11.75 -10.96
N LYS A 111 -3.42 -10.57 -10.41
CA LYS A 111 -3.34 -10.32 -8.96
C LYS A 111 -4.57 -9.61 -8.39
N ILE A 112 -5.57 -9.38 -9.20
CA ILE A 112 -6.87 -8.84 -8.77
C ILE A 112 -7.84 -10.01 -8.61
N THR A 113 -8.54 -10.05 -7.48
CA THR A 113 -9.49 -11.12 -7.18
C THR A 113 -10.72 -11.03 -8.06
N GLU A 114 -11.41 -12.16 -8.26
CA GLU A 114 -12.65 -12.22 -9.04
C GLU A 114 -13.71 -11.29 -8.44
N GLU A 115 -13.82 -11.23 -7.10
CA GLU A 115 -14.76 -10.36 -6.41
C GLU A 115 -14.55 -8.87 -6.71
N VAL A 116 -13.29 -8.45 -6.85
CA VAL A 116 -12.96 -7.07 -7.22
C VAL A 116 -13.29 -6.82 -8.69
N ILE A 117 -12.99 -7.78 -9.56
CA ILE A 117 -13.31 -7.70 -11.00
C ILE A 117 -14.81 -7.61 -11.21
N ASP A 118 -15.59 -8.46 -10.53
CA ASP A 118 -17.05 -8.50 -10.62
C ASP A 118 -17.68 -7.22 -10.06
N ALA A 119 -17.18 -6.73 -8.92
CA ALA A 119 -17.66 -5.50 -8.33
C ALA A 119 -17.40 -4.28 -9.24
N HIS A 120 -16.28 -4.24 -9.96
CA HIS A 120 -16.03 -3.22 -10.99
C HIS A 120 -16.82 -3.43 -12.28
N GLN A 121 -17.51 -4.55 -12.44
CA GLN A 121 -18.29 -4.86 -13.65
C GLN A 121 -17.47 -4.75 -14.93
N PHE A 122 -16.20 -5.20 -14.89
CA PHE A 122 -15.34 -5.16 -16.06
C PHE A 122 -15.89 -6.05 -17.17
N LYS A 123 -15.75 -5.57 -18.42
CA LYS A 123 -16.11 -6.37 -19.57
C LYS A 123 -15.17 -7.59 -19.69
N PRO A 124 -15.69 -8.78 -20.06
CA PRO A 124 -14.86 -9.99 -20.16
C PRO A 124 -13.63 -9.81 -21.07
N GLU A 125 -13.78 -9.07 -22.16
CA GLU A 125 -12.66 -8.79 -23.08
C GLU A 125 -11.57 -7.92 -22.45
N TRP A 126 -11.90 -7.05 -21.48
CA TRP A 126 -10.93 -6.23 -20.76
C TRP A 126 -10.10 -7.05 -19.78
N VAL A 127 -10.75 -8.04 -19.15
CA VAL A 127 -10.08 -8.97 -18.23
C VAL A 127 -9.22 -9.96 -18.98
N ALA A 128 -9.68 -10.40 -20.17
CA ALA A 128 -8.92 -11.34 -21.00
C ALA A 128 -7.62 -10.75 -21.58
N ASP A 129 -7.62 -9.46 -21.94
CA ASP A 129 -6.43 -8.77 -22.45
C ASP A 129 -6.36 -7.32 -21.94
N PRO A 130 -5.99 -7.11 -20.64
CA PRO A 130 -5.98 -5.77 -20.05
C PRO A 130 -4.95 -4.84 -20.69
N ASN A 131 -3.89 -5.37 -21.31
CA ASN A 131 -2.89 -4.57 -22.00
C ASN A 131 -3.46 -3.90 -23.23
N ARG A 132 -4.25 -4.63 -24.00
CA ARG A 132 -4.92 -4.12 -25.21
C ARG A 132 -5.91 -3.02 -24.88
N TYR A 133 -6.65 -3.18 -23.78
CA TYR A 133 -7.73 -2.27 -23.36
C TYR A 133 -7.31 -1.29 -22.25
N ARG A 134 -6.01 -1.06 -22.09
CA ARG A 134 -5.46 -0.20 -21.01
C ARG A 134 -6.04 1.20 -20.98
N LYS A 135 -6.29 1.80 -22.16
CA LYS A 135 -6.88 3.13 -22.28
C LYS A 135 -8.32 3.16 -21.80
N GLU A 136 -9.12 2.21 -22.23
CA GLU A 136 -10.53 2.04 -21.88
C GLU A 136 -10.67 1.78 -20.39
N LEU A 137 -9.86 0.87 -19.84
CA LEU A 137 -9.79 0.56 -18.41
C LEU A 137 -9.42 1.81 -17.60
N THR A 138 -8.42 2.58 -18.04
CA THR A 138 -8.04 3.81 -17.34
C THR A 138 -9.20 4.79 -17.30
N THR A 139 -9.84 5.07 -18.45
CA THR A 139 -10.96 6.00 -18.54
C THR A 139 -12.17 5.53 -17.72
N TYR A 140 -12.44 4.24 -17.73
CA TYR A 140 -13.51 3.63 -16.95
C TYR A 140 -13.26 3.80 -15.45
N LEU A 141 -12.09 3.37 -14.97
CA LEU A 141 -11.71 3.47 -13.56
C LEU A 141 -11.67 4.93 -13.08
N GLU A 142 -11.12 5.86 -13.87
CA GLU A 142 -11.11 7.28 -13.50
C GLU A 142 -12.52 7.83 -13.23
N ASN A 143 -13.51 7.40 -14.01
CA ASN A 143 -14.91 7.81 -13.81
C ASN A 143 -15.53 7.09 -12.60
N GLU A 144 -15.35 5.79 -12.49
CA GLU A 144 -15.95 4.97 -11.43
C GLU A 144 -15.45 5.38 -10.03
N VAL A 145 -14.14 5.59 -9.87
CA VAL A 145 -13.57 5.99 -8.57
C VAL A 145 -13.66 7.49 -8.29
N ASN A 146 -14.31 8.27 -9.16
CA ASN A 146 -14.36 9.73 -9.06
C ASN A 146 -12.97 10.39 -8.98
N TYR A 147 -12.03 9.90 -9.78
CA TYR A 147 -10.62 10.30 -9.72
C TYR A 147 -10.40 11.81 -9.85
N LYS A 148 -11.18 12.49 -10.71
CA LYS A 148 -11.11 13.94 -10.88
C LYS A 148 -11.41 14.71 -9.60
N VAL A 149 -12.37 14.24 -8.79
CA VAL A 149 -12.72 14.86 -7.50
C VAL A 149 -11.59 14.69 -6.50
N ILE A 150 -10.96 13.50 -6.47
CA ILE A 150 -9.80 13.23 -5.62
C ILE A 150 -8.62 14.13 -6.01
N LEU A 151 -8.35 14.28 -7.31
CA LEU A 151 -7.29 15.15 -7.82
C LEU A 151 -7.48 16.63 -7.46
N GLN A 152 -8.72 17.13 -7.42
CA GLN A 152 -8.99 18.52 -7.00
C GLN A 152 -8.53 18.82 -5.57
N ARG A 153 -8.49 17.79 -4.71
CA ARG A 153 -8.03 17.88 -3.32
C ARG A 153 -6.55 17.54 -3.17
N ASN A 154 -5.86 17.19 -4.27
CA ASN A 154 -4.48 16.76 -4.21
C ASN A 154 -3.55 17.90 -3.80
N LEU A 155 -2.48 17.54 -3.11
CA LEU A 155 -1.43 18.46 -2.72
C LEU A 155 -0.63 18.92 -3.94
N LYS A 156 -0.23 20.18 -3.93
CA LYS A 156 0.74 20.69 -4.92
C LYS A 156 2.12 20.06 -4.67
N PRO A 157 3.00 19.98 -5.69
CA PRO A 157 4.31 19.33 -5.55
C PRO A 157 5.14 19.75 -4.32
N PRO A 158 5.24 21.05 -3.93
CA PRO A 158 5.98 21.41 -2.71
C PRO A 158 5.35 20.85 -1.43
N GLN A 159 4.03 20.87 -1.32
CA GLN A 159 3.28 20.35 -0.17
C GLN A 159 3.40 18.83 -0.07
N LEU A 160 3.35 18.14 -1.22
CA LEU A 160 3.55 16.70 -1.32
C LEU A 160 4.96 16.30 -0.88
N THR A 161 5.96 17.12 -1.22
CA THR A 161 7.34 16.92 -0.75
C THR A 161 7.44 17.02 0.76
N ILE A 162 6.76 17.99 1.39
CA ILE A 162 6.70 18.11 2.85
C ILE A 162 6.06 16.85 3.45
N ALA A 163 4.87 16.44 2.99
CA ALA A 163 4.18 15.27 3.50
C ALA A 163 5.03 13.99 3.43
N ARG A 164 5.80 13.82 2.35
CA ARG A 164 6.64 12.63 2.12
C ARG A 164 7.95 12.63 2.89
N ASN A 165 8.43 13.79 3.32
CA ASN A 165 9.67 13.92 4.07
C ASN A 165 9.47 13.88 5.59
N VAL A 166 8.24 13.79 6.06
CA VAL A 166 7.97 13.60 7.48
C VAL A 166 8.57 12.28 7.93
N GLY A 167 9.48 12.36 8.90
CA GLY A 167 10.13 11.18 9.47
C GLY A 167 9.22 10.44 10.47
N THR A 168 9.50 9.16 10.68
CA THR A 168 8.85 8.33 11.71
C THR A 168 9.53 8.44 13.07
N ASN A 169 10.22 9.55 13.33
CA ASN A 169 10.83 9.87 14.61
C ASN A 169 9.76 10.42 15.59
N LEU A 170 10.04 10.34 16.87
CA LEU A 170 9.13 10.81 17.94
C LEU A 170 9.19 12.33 18.14
N THR A 171 9.52 13.11 17.10
CA THR A 171 9.51 14.58 17.17
C THR A 171 8.10 15.13 16.89
N PRO A 172 7.69 16.20 17.57
CA PRO A 172 6.41 16.84 17.28
C PRO A 172 6.34 17.31 15.83
N LEU A 173 5.22 17.04 15.18
CA LEU A 173 4.94 17.54 13.84
C LEU A 173 4.41 18.97 13.89
N SER A 174 4.80 19.77 12.91
CA SER A 174 4.20 21.08 12.68
C SER A 174 2.73 20.96 12.23
N LYS A 175 1.95 22.01 12.41
CA LYS A 175 0.56 22.04 11.91
C LYS A 175 0.48 21.83 10.39
N GLU A 176 1.45 22.33 9.68
CA GLU A 176 1.55 22.21 8.22
C GLU A 176 1.81 20.76 7.81
N GLU A 177 2.78 20.08 8.43
CA GLU A 177 3.07 18.66 8.19
C GLU A 177 1.85 17.80 8.50
N LEU A 178 1.17 18.01 9.62
CA LEU A 178 -0.05 17.28 9.98
C LEU A 178 -1.15 17.47 8.93
N THR A 179 -1.34 18.70 8.45
CA THR A 179 -2.37 19.00 7.44
C THR A 179 -2.07 18.29 6.12
N TYR A 180 -0.83 18.34 5.64
CA TYR A 180 -0.48 17.72 4.37
C TYR A 180 -0.44 16.19 4.46
N LEU A 181 0.01 15.63 5.58
CA LEU A 181 -0.09 14.20 5.84
C LEU A 181 -1.54 13.72 5.81
N ALA A 182 -2.45 14.42 6.48
CA ALA A 182 -3.86 14.07 6.52
C ALA A 182 -4.49 14.10 5.12
N ILE A 183 -4.22 15.14 4.32
CA ILE A 183 -4.73 15.24 2.95
C ILE A 183 -4.18 14.12 2.07
N GLN A 184 -2.88 13.86 2.13
CA GLN A 184 -2.24 12.79 1.35
C GLN A 184 -2.81 11.42 1.73
N ALA A 185 -2.90 11.14 3.03
CA ALA A 185 -3.46 9.89 3.54
C ALA A 185 -4.92 9.69 3.10
N ALA A 186 -5.76 10.72 3.26
CA ALA A 186 -7.17 10.65 2.89
C ALA A 186 -7.35 10.37 1.38
N ASN A 187 -6.63 11.08 0.51
CA ASN A 187 -6.73 10.89 -0.94
C ASN A 187 -6.25 9.51 -1.38
N LEU A 188 -5.12 9.03 -0.83
CA LEU A 188 -4.60 7.69 -1.15
C LEU A 188 -5.54 6.60 -0.63
N THR A 189 -6.04 6.75 0.60
CA THR A 189 -6.97 5.77 1.18
C THR A 189 -8.24 5.68 0.36
N GLU A 190 -8.88 6.82 0.05
CA GLU A 190 -10.10 6.83 -0.75
C GLU A 190 -9.89 6.16 -2.11
N LEU A 191 -8.80 6.51 -2.81
CA LEU A 191 -8.52 5.94 -4.13
C LEU A 191 -8.24 4.44 -4.06
N GLN A 192 -7.41 3.99 -3.10
CA GLN A 192 -7.06 2.58 -2.95
C GLN A 192 -8.27 1.72 -2.51
N VAL A 193 -9.09 2.24 -1.61
CA VAL A 193 -10.33 1.55 -1.20
C VAL A 193 -11.29 1.42 -2.37
N ARG A 194 -11.49 2.47 -3.16
CA ARG A 194 -12.35 2.41 -4.34
C ARG A 194 -11.83 1.45 -5.41
N LEU A 195 -10.51 1.31 -5.55
CA LEU A 195 -9.88 0.39 -6.51
C LEU A 195 -9.88 -1.07 -6.03
N TYR A 196 -9.51 -1.34 -4.78
CA TYR A 196 -9.23 -2.69 -4.29
C TYR A 196 -10.29 -3.24 -3.33
N CYS A 197 -11.16 -2.39 -2.79
CA CYS A 197 -12.27 -2.77 -1.92
C CYS A 197 -13.58 -2.12 -2.42
N PRO A 198 -13.95 -2.29 -3.71
CA PRO A 198 -15.08 -1.59 -4.31
C PRO A 198 -16.40 -1.90 -3.62
N THR A 199 -16.56 -3.08 -3.02
CA THR A 199 -17.78 -3.45 -2.29
C THR A 199 -18.08 -2.55 -1.09
N LEU A 200 -17.06 -1.86 -0.52
CA LEU A 200 -17.27 -0.88 0.55
C LEU A 200 -17.85 0.45 0.07
N THR A 201 -17.75 0.73 -1.21
CA THR A 201 -18.08 2.07 -1.77
C THR A 201 -19.25 2.04 -2.72
N GLN A 202 -19.76 0.87 -3.07
CA GLN A 202 -20.98 0.70 -3.86
C GLN A 202 -22.21 0.90 -2.97
N PRO A 203 -23.25 1.60 -3.43
CA PRO A 203 -24.52 1.63 -2.72
C PRO A 203 -25.09 0.21 -2.67
N SER A 204 -25.48 -0.20 -1.48
CA SER A 204 -26.22 -1.46 -1.22
C SER A 204 -27.60 -1.44 -1.85
#